data_09b4f84af8d79353781bf8cc11422206
#
_entry.id   09b4f84af8d79353781bf8cc11422206
#
_cell.length_a   1.000
_cell.length_b   1.000
_cell.length_c   1.000
_cell.angle_alpha   90.00
_cell.angle_beta   90.00
_cell.angle_gamma   90.00
#
_symmetry.space_group_name_H-M   'P 1'
#
loop_
_entity.id
_entity.type
_entity.pdbx_description
1 polymer ?
#
loop_
_entity_poly.entity_id
_entity_poly.type
_entity_poly.pdbx_seq_one_letter_code
_entity_poly.pdbx_strand_id
1 'polypeptide(L)'
;MILPPATLGMLGGGQLGRFFVAAAHEMGYKVWVLDPDPHSPAGLIADRHLQAGYDDFDALDALAEGCAAVTTEFENVPATTLDYLAKFIPVRPGASAVAVCQNRIAEKSFLRDNGIPHGPFAVIHSDADIAAADASLYPAILKVARFGYDGKGQARVANAAEALHAFHQFKGEPCVLEQMLSLDYEVSVVLARDENGKTRCFPTVENQHTHGILDVSIAPARASACQQDSAQEYAERIAERLGFIGTLAVEFFVSRGQLVVNEMAPRPHNSGHHTIDACAVSQ
;
A
#
# COMPACT_ATOMS: atom_id res chain seq x y z
N MET A 1 18.16 -17.35 -4.97
CA MET A 1 16.85 -18.00 -4.66
C MET A 1 16.91 -18.53 -3.24
N ILE A 2 15.94 -18.19 -2.38
CA ILE A 2 15.79 -18.70 -1.02
C ILE A 2 14.91 -19.94 -1.09
N LEU A 3 15.37 -21.05 -0.53
CA LEU A 3 14.64 -22.34 -0.58
C LEU A 3 14.26 -22.81 0.84
N PRO A 4 13.14 -23.52 1.03
CA PRO A 4 12.82 -24.13 2.30
C PRO A 4 13.90 -25.15 2.71
N PRO A 5 14.15 -25.31 4.01
CA PRO A 5 13.40 -24.78 5.16
C PRO A 5 13.92 -23.44 5.70
N ALA A 6 14.32 -22.49 4.84
CA ALA A 6 14.80 -21.19 5.30
C ALA A 6 13.75 -20.45 6.16
N THR A 7 14.20 -19.57 7.05
CA THR A 7 13.36 -18.70 7.85
C THR A 7 13.17 -17.36 7.14
N LEU A 8 11.93 -16.88 7.04
CA LEU A 8 11.56 -15.58 6.51
C LEU A 8 11.15 -14.65 7.65
N GLY A 9 11.52 -13.39 7.59
CA GLY A 9 11.11 -12.37 8.54
C GLY A 9 9.89 -11.59 8.03
N MET A 10 8.94 -11.29 8.92
CA MET A 10 7.78 -10.47 8.65
C MET A 10 7.74 -9.31 9.63
N LEU A 11 7.69 -8.09 9.12
CA LEU A 11 7.42 -6.87 9.89
C LEU A 11 5.94 -6.56 9.83
N GLY A 12 5.30 -6.56 11.00
CA GLY A 12 3.86 -6.49 11.15
C GLY A 12 3.22 -7.86 11.39
N GLY A 13 2.29 -7.88 12.32
CA GLY A 13 1.64 -9.10 12.80
C GLY A 13 0.14 -9.16 12.52
N GLY A 14 -0.38 -8.32 11.62
CA GLY A 14 -1.79 -8.22 11.31
C GLY A 14 -2.36 -9.38 10.50
N GLN A 15 -3.52 -9.16 9.91
CA GLN A 15 -4.25 -10.17 9.13
C GLN A 15 -3.48 -10.63 7.90
N LEU A 16 -2.88 -9.70 7.15
CA LEU A 16 -2.13 -10.02 5.94
C LEU A 16 -0.85 -10.80 6.28
N GLY A 17 -0.17 -10.42 7.38
CA GLY A 17 0.95 -11.18 7.92
C GLY A 17 0.56 -12.59 8.31
N ARG A 18 -0.63 -12.81 8.87
CA ARG A 18 -1.14 -14.15 9.19
C ARG A 18 -1.31 -15.01 7.93
N PHE A 19 -1.85 -14.45 6.84
CA PHE A 19 -1.95 -15.15 5.56
C PHE A 19 -0.59 -15.49 4.98
N PHE A 20 0.36 -14.56 5.08
CA PHE A 20 1.74 -14.82 4.66
C PHE A 20 2.37 -15.97 5.45
N VAL A 21 2.22 -15.99 6.79
CA VAL A 21 2.74 -17.08 7.63
C VAL A 21 2.14 -18.43 7.21
N ALA A 22 0.83 -18.49 7.00
CA ALA A 22 0.15 -19.71 6.58
C ALA A 22 0.69 -20.21 5.22
N ALA A 23 0.78 -19.32 4.21
CA ALA A 23 1.30 -19.67 2.89
C ALA A 23 2.78 -20.08 2.93
N ALA A 24 3.60 -19.42 3.74
CA ALA A 24 5.00 -19.78 3.92
C ALA A 24 5.17 -21.16 4.55
N HIS A 25 4.35 -21.49 5.56
CA HIS A 25 4.34 -22.82 6.17
C HIS A 25 3.92 -23.91 5.18
N GLU A 26 2.91 -23.68 4.34
CA GLU A 26 2.50 -24.62 3.28
C GLU A 26 3.64 -24.89 2.30
N MET A 27 4.49 -23.90 2.03
CA MET A 27 5.68 -24.05 1.19
C MET A 27 6.91 -24.59 1.92
N GLY A 28 6.81 -24.87 3.22
CA GLY A 28 7.88 -25.45 4.03
C GLY A 28 8.89 -24.45 4.59
N TYR A 29 8.60 -23.15 4.57
CA TYR A 29 9.39 -22.11 5.23
C TYR A 29 9.00 -21.97 6.70
N LYS A 30 9.93 -21.44 7.50
CA LYS A 30 9.66 -20.91 8.83
C LYS A 30 9.46 -19.40 8.76
N VAL A 31 8.69 -18.84 9.70
CA VAL A 31 8.44 -17.40 9.75
C VAL A 31 8.68 -16.85 11.15
N TRP A 32 9.47 -15.79 11.24
CA TRP A 32 9.59 -14.95 12.43
C TRP A 32 8.83 -13.66 12.19
N VAL A 33 8.01 -13.27 13.14
CA VAL A 33 7.20 -12.04 13.09
C VAL A 33 7.73 -11.04 14.11
N LEU A 34 7.95 -9.79 13.70
CA LEU A 34 8.19 -8.66 14.60
C LEU A 34 6.93 -7.81 14.66
N ASP A 35 6.32 -7.72 15.82
CA ASP A 35 5.13 -6.90 16.08
C ASP A 35 5.01 -6.59 17.57
N PRO A 36 4.70 -5.33 17.98
CA PRO A 36 4.57 -4.97 19.38
C PRO A 36 3.35 -5.57 20.09
N ASP A 37 2.30 -5.95 19.35
CA ASP A 37 1.10 -6.54 19.94
C ASP A 37 1.32 -8.03 20.27
N PRO A 38 1.30 -8.43 21.57
CA PRO A 38 1.46 -9.84 21.97
C PRO A 38 0.39 -10.77 21.42
N HIS A 39 -0.74 -10.22 20.98
CA HIS A 39 -1.88 -10.94 20.43
C HIS A 39 -2.02 -10.78 18.92
N SER A 40 -0.97 -10.31 18.26
CA SER A 40 -1.00 -10.09 16.80
C SER A 40 -1.36 -11.38 16.05
N PRO A 41 -2.29 -11.32 15.08
CA PRO A 41 -2.78 -12.50 14.37
C PRO A 41 -1.69 -13.36 13.73
N ALA A 42 -0.64 -12.76 13.19
CA ALA A 42 0.48 -13.48 12.61
C ALA A 42 1.45 -13.99 13.69
N GLY A 43 1.71 -13.20 14.74
CA GLY A 43 2.58 -13.60 15.84
C GLY A 43 2.12 -14.85 16.56
N LEU A 44 0.78 -15.05 16.67
CA LEU A 44 0.19 -16.23 17.31
C LEU A 44 0.43 -17.55 16.55
N ILE A 45 0.77 -17.51 15.27
CA ILE A 45 0.98 -18.71 14.43
C ILE A 45 2.41 -18.79 13.85
N ALA A 46 3.25 -17.79 14.09
CA ALA A 46 4.63 -17.76 13.65
C ALA A 46 5.51 -18.75 14.42
N ASP A 47 6.62 -19.21 13.82
CA ASP A 47 7.63 -20.03 14.50
C ASP A 47 8.32 -19.26 15.65
N ARG A 48 8.42 -17.93 15.51
CA ARG A 48 8.88 -17.03 16.55
C ARG A 48 8.21 -15.67 16.43
N HIS A 49 7.70 -15.16 17.55
CA HIS A 49 7.21 -13.80 17.67
C HIS A 49 8.22 -12.96 18.45
N LEU A 50 8.79 -11.94 17.81
CA LEU A 50 9.59 -10.90 18.45
C LEU A 50 8.64 -9.78 18.85
N GLN A 51 8.28 -9.72 20.13
CA GLN A 51 7.38 -8.74 20.66
C GLN A 51 8.13 -7.44 20.98
N ALA A 52 8.33 -6.59 19.97
CA ALA A 52 9.07 -5.35 20.09
C ALA A 52 8.58 -4.30 19.08
N GLY A 53 8.97 -3.05 19.25
CA GLY A 53 8.73 -1.98 18.28
C GLY A 53 9.56 -2.17 17.01
N TYR A 54 9.12 -1.53 15.91
CA TYR A 54 9.82 -1.62 14.62
C TYR A 54 11.14 -0.84 14.58
N ASP A 55 11.47 -0.11 15.61
CA ASP A 55 12.71 0.65 15.84
C ASP A 55 13.60 0.04 16.95
N ASP A 56 13.23 -1.14 17.46
CA ASP A 56 14.01 -1.88 18.42
C ASP A 56 15.18 -2.62 17.74
N PHE A 57 16.38 -2.10 17.88
CA PHE A 57 17.57 -2.61 17.20
C PHE A 57 17.94 -4.04 17.63
N ASP A 58 17.71 -4.44 18.86
CA ASP A 58 18.01 -5.81 19.33
C ASP A 58 17.09 -6.82 18.62
N ALA A 59 15.81 -6.47 18.41
CA ALA A 59 14.87 -7.28 17.67
C ALA A 59 15.18 -7.29 16.16
N LEU A 60 15.63 -6.17 15.60
CA LEU A 60 16.05 -6.07 14.21
C LEU A 60 17.30 -6.89 13.92
N ASP A 61 18.29 -6.85 14.83
CA ASP A 61 19.51 -7.67 14.73
C ASP A 61 19.17 -9.16 14.82
N ALA A 62 18.25 -9.55 15.71
CA ALA A 62 17.78 -10.93 15.79
C ALA A 62 17.10 -11.40 14.48
N LEU A 63 16.31 -10.52 13.81
CA LEU A 63 15.76 -10.82 12.48
C LEU A 63 16.87 -10.96 11.43
N ALA A 64 17.85 -10.06 11.43
CA ALA A 64 18.97 -10.08 10.48
C ALA A 64 19.82 -11.35 10.62
N GLU A 65 20.02 -11.84 11.84
CA GLU A 65 20.79 -13.06 12.12
C GLU A 65 19.98 -14.33 11.83
N GLY A 66 18.67 -14.31 12.10
CA GLY A 66 17.83 -15.51 12.06
C GLY A 66 17.07 -15.75 10.76
N CYS A 67 16.95 -14.74 9.90
CA CYS A 67 16.13 -14.80 8.68
C CYS A 67 16.96 -14.70 7.41
N ALA A 68 16.53 -15.38 6.36
CA ALA A 68 17.16 -15.33 5.04
C ALA A 68 16.71 -14.10 4.22
N ALA A 69 15.55 -13.54 4.51
CA ALA A 69 15.01 -12.31 3.94
C ALA A 69 13.89 -11.77 4.84
N VAL A 70 13.55 -10.49 4.67
CA VAL A 70 12.46 -9.82 5.40
C VAL A 70 11.48 -9.17 4.44
N THR A 71 10.20 -9.25 4.78
CA THR A 71 9.11 -8.52 4.12
C THR A 71 8.26 -7.77 5.15
N THR A 72 7.27 -6.99 4.67
CA THR A 72 6.31 -6.28 5.53
C THR A 72 4.88 -6.56 5.11
N GLU A 73 3.95 -6.58 6.08
CA GLU A 73 2.53 -6.78 5.82
C GLU A 73 1.71 -5.48 5.80
N PHE A 74 2.32 -4.35 6.21
CA PHE A 74 1.64 -3.07 6.17
C PHE A 74 2.63 -1.91 5.89
N GLU A 75 2.09 -0.81 5.37
CA GLU A 75 2.89 0.31 4.85
C GLU A 75 3.53 1.19 5.93
N ASN A 76 3.06 1.14 7.18
CA ASN A 76 3.53 2.08 8.22
C ASN A 76 4.76 1.61 9.00
N VAL A 77 5.38 0.49 8.63
CA VAL A 77 6.72 0.16 9.12
C VAL A 77 7.69 1.26 8.68
N PRO A 78 8.46 1.89 9.58
CA PRO A 78 9.37 2.97 9.20
C PRO A 78 10.32 2.55 8.07
N ALA A 79 10.46 3.37 7.03
CA ALA A 79 11.39 3.09 5.94
C ALA A 79 12.83 2.95 6.44
N THR A 80 13.20 3.66 7.51
CA THR A 80 14.50 3.55 8.19
C THR A 80 14.76 2.16 8.78
N THR A 81 13.73 1.47 9.22
CA THR A 81 13.81 0.07 9.70
C THR A 81 14.16 -0.86 8.53
N LEU A 82 13.52 -0.68 7.38
CA LEU A 82 13.82 -1.44 6.17
C LEU A 82 15.24 -1.17 5.67
N ASP A 83 15.67 0.09 5.68
CA ASP A 83 17.03 0.49 5.32
C ASP A 83 18.08 -0.10 6.29
N TYR A 84 17.76 -0.18 7.58
CA TYR A 84 18.64 -0.80 8.56
C TYR A 84 18.84 -2.28 8.25
N LEU A 85 17.76 -3.04 8.14
CA LEU A 85 17.80 -4.48 7.84
C LEU A 85 18.46 -4.79 6.49
N ALA A 86 18.24 -3.93 5.49
CA ALA A 86 18.80 -4.10 4.13
C ALA A 86 20.32 -4.05 4.08
N LYS A 87 21.00 -3.61 5.15
CA LYS A 87 22.46 -3.66 5.28
C LYS A 87 22.98 -5.07 5.51
N PHE A 88 22.16 -5.98 5.99
CA PHE A 88 22.54 -7.31 6.44
C PHE A 88 21.89 -8.43 5.61
N ILE A 89 20.63 -8.27 5.26
CA ILE A 89 19.81 -9.29 4.57
C ILE A 89 18.93 -8.66 3.49
N PRO A 90 18.46 -9.44 2.51
CA PRO A 90 17.46 -8.98 1.54
C PRO A 90 16.18 -8.52 2.23
N VAL A 91 15.74 -7.29 1.96
CA VAL A 91 14.46 -6.71 2.40
C VAL A 91 13.63 -6.38 1.17
N ARG A 92 12.41 -6.91 1.10
CA ARG A 92 11.48 -6.67 -0.01
C ARG A 92 10.07 -6.45 0.54
N PRO A 93 9.40 -5.36 0.16
CA PRO A 93 9.88 -4.29 -0.72
C PRO A 93 11.01 -3.46 -0.11
N GLY A 94 11.75 -2.73 -0.97
CA GLY A 94 12.82 -1.83 -0.53
C GLY A 94 12.28 -0.55 0.12
N ALA A 95 13.05 0.04 1.03
CA ALA A 95 12.67 1.20 1.82
C ALA A 95 12.25 2.42 0.99
N SER A 96 12.93 2.69 -0.13
CA SER A 96 12.60 3.82 -1.01
C SER A 96 11.21 3.72 -1.62
N ALA A 97 10.80 2.52 -2.06
CA ALA A 97 9.47 2.29 -2.61
C ALA A 97 8.39 2.41 -1.52
N VAL A 98 8.66 1.85 -0.34
CA VAL A 98 7.75 1.98 0.81
C VAL A 98 7.60 3.43 1.25
N ALA A 99 8.69 4.21 1.29
CA ALA A 99 8.66 5.63 1.65
C ALA A 99 7.74 6.47 0.74
N VAL A 100 7.71 6.16 -0.57
CA VAL A 100 6.77 6.81 -1.52
C VAL A 100 5.33 6.48 -1.15
N CYS A 101 5.01 5.21 -0.92
CA CYS A 101 3.64 4.77 -0.60
C CYS A 101 3.17 5.23 0.80
N GLN A 102 4.09 5.44 1.74
CA GLN A 102 3.77 5.92 3.09
C GLN A 102 3.29 7.37 3.15
N ASN A 103 3.51 8.15 2.10
CA ASN A 103 3.26 9.58 2.11
C ASN A 103 2.48 9.99 0.87
N ARG A 104 1.21 10.39 1.04
CA ARG A 104 0.30 10.76 -0.07
C ARG A 104 0.85 11.89 -0.95
N ILE A 105 1.63 12.81 -0.38
CA ILE A 105 2.29 13.87 -1.16
C ILE A 105 3.36 13.26 -2.07
N ALA A 106 4.19 12.36 -1.53
CA ALA A 106 5.22 11.67 -2.30
C ALA A 106 4.59 10.77 -3.37
N GLU A 107 3.54 10.02 -3.02
CA GLU A 107 2.79 9.15 -3.91
C GLU A 107 2.19 9.92 -5.09
N LYS A 108 1.42 10.99 -4.82
CA LYS A 108 0.80 11.81 -5.87
C LYS A 108 1.84 12.53 -6.73
N SER A 109 2.92 13.02 -6.12
CA SER A 109 4.03 13.63 -6.86
C SER A 109 4.73 12.61 -7.75
N PHE A 110 4.98 11.39 -7.25
CA PHE A 110 5.54 10.30 -8.04
C PHE A 110 4.65 9.97 -9.26
N LEU A 111 3.34 9.85 -9.09
CA LEU A 111 2.40 9.58 -10.18
C LEU A 111 2.46 10.69 -11.24
N ARG A 112 2.39 11.95 -10.81
CA ARG A 112 2.48 13.14 -11.69
C ARG A 112 3.80 13.15 -12.47
N ASP A 113 4.92 13.00 -11.78
CA ASP A 113 6.26 13.14 -12.34
C ASP A 113 6.61 12.01 -13.33
N ASN A 114 5.92 10.86 -13.20
CA ASN A 114 6.03 9.73 -14.13
C ASN A 114 4.94 9.69 -15.20
N GLY A 115 4.06 10.71 -15.27
CA GLY A 115 2.98 10.79 -16.26
C GLY A 115 1.97 9.65 -16.13
N ILE A 116 1.71 9.18 -14.90
CA ILE A 116 0.71 8.16 -14.59
C ILE A 116 -0.60 8.87 -14.28
N PRO A 117 -1.74 8.45 -14.88
CA PRO A 117 -3.02 9.10 -14.64
C PRO A 117 -3.41 9.08 -13.16
N HIS A 118 -3.74 10.24 -12.63
CA HIS A 118 -4.21 10.43 -11.25
C HIS A 118 -5.26 11.53 -11.18
N GLY A 119 -6.04 11.59 -10.10
CA GLY A 119 -6.96 12.71 -9.85
C GLY A 119 -6.21 14.03 -9.65
N PRO A 120 -6.82 15.20 -10.01
CA PRO A 120 -6.24 16.51 -9.71
C PRO A 120 -6.04 16.68 -8.20
N PHE A 121 -4.90 17.27 -7.81
CA PHE A 121 -4.57 17.48 -6.41
C PHE A 121 -3.73 18.74 -6.20
N ALA A 122 -3.72 19.23 -4.96
CA ALA A 122 -2.77 20.22 -4.45
C ALA A 122 -2.11 19.73 -3.17
N VAL A 123 -0.85 20.11 -2.98
CA VAL A 123 -0.09 19.86 -1.74
C VAL A 123 -0.33 21.00 -0.77
N ILE A 124 -0.67 20.67 0.47
CA ILE A 124 -1.02 21.63 1.51
C ILE A 124 -0.07 21.46 2.71
N HIS A 125 0.75 22.48 2.95
CA HIS A 125 1.62 22.60 4.12
C HIS A 125 1.21 23.78 5.02
N SER A 126 0.36 24.69 4.51
CA SER A 126 0.00 25.93 5.21
C SER A 126 -1.37 26.44 4.75
N ASP A 127 -1.90 27.40 5.51
CA ASP A 127 -3.12 28.15 5.16
C ASP A 127 -2.98 28.85 3.80
N ALA A 128 -1.76 29.32 3.48
CA ALA A 128 -1.48 29.99 2.22
C ALA A 128 -1.62 29.03 1.02
N ASP A 129 -1.26 27.76 1.18
CA ASP A 129 -1.42 26.75 0.12
C ASP A 129 -2.90 26.48 -0.17
N ILE A 130 -3.75 26.48 0.86
CA ILE A 130 -5.20 26.35 0.68
C ILE A 130 -5.78 27.56 -0.05
N ALA A 131 -5.31 28.77 0.30
CA ALA A 131 -5.76 29.99 -0.37
C ALA A 131 -5.29 30.07 -1.83
N ALA A 132 -4.16 29.46 -2.16
CA ALA A 132 -3.59 29.41 -3.51
C ALA A 132 -4.10 28.21 -4.34
N ALA A 133 -4.77 27.24 -3.72
CA ALA A 133 -5.28 26.06 -4.41
C ALA A 133 -6.33 26.45 -5.48
N ASP A 134 -6.26 25.76 -6.63
CA ASP A 134 -7.20 25.99 -7.71
C ASP A 134 -8.65 25.72 -7.26
N ALA A 135 -9.53 26.69 -7.48
CA ALA A 135 -10.94 26.57 -7.12
C ALA A 135 -11.65 25.39 -7.84
N SER A 136 -11.13 24.94 -8.97
CA SER A 136 -11.66 23.77 -9.70
C SER A 136 -11.46 22.44 -8.97
N LEU A 137 -10.61 22.41 -7.95
CA LEU A 137 -10.45 21.19 -7.11
C LEU A 137 -11.68 20.92 -6.25
N TYR A 138 -12.50 21.94 -5.96
CA TYR A 138 -13.68 21.75 -5.12
C TYR A 138 -14.92 21.29 -5.88
N PRO A 139 -15.76 20.43 -5.28
CA PRO A 139 -15.60 19.81 -3.96
C PRO A 139 -14.41 18.83 -3.92
N ALA A 140 -13.75 18.76 -2.76
CA ALA A 140 -12.51 18.03 -2.59
C ALA A 140 -12.52 17.15 -1.34
N ILE A 141 -11.49 16.28 -1.23
CA ILE A 141 -11.18 15.55 -0.01
C ILE A 141 -9.80 16.02 0.45
N LEU A 142 -9.73 16.59 1.65
CA LEU A 142 -8.48 16.91 2.32
C LEU A 142 -8.04 15.68 3.11
N LYS A 143 -6.82 15.16 2.83
CA LYS A 143 -6.29 13.95 3.46
C LYS A 143 -4.94 14.25 4.09
N VAL A 144 -4.71 13.84 5.34
CA VAL A 144 -3.36 13.90 5.94
C VAL A 144 -2.38 13.07 5.12
N ALA A 145 -1.14 13.56 5.00
CA ALA A 145 -0.14 12.93 4.14
C ALA A 145 0.32 11.56 4.66
N ARG A 146 0.28 11.33 5.97
CA ARG A 146 0.75 10.09 6.61
C ARG A 146 -0.25 9.60 7.66
N PHE A 147 -0.23 8.28 7.93
CA PHE A 147 -1.02 7.64 8.97
C PHE A 147 -2.55 7.76 8.84
N GLY A 148 -3.04 8.14 7.66
CA GLY A 148 -4.48 8.08 7.35
C GLY A 148 -4.84 6.69 6.82
N TYR A 149 -5.84 6.04 7.41
CA TYR A 149 -6.34 4.72 7.02
C TYR A 149 -7.85 4.61 7.31
N ASP A 150 -8.56 3.75 6.58
CA ASP A 150 -9.99 3.47 6.78
C ASP A 150 -10.86 4.72 6.98
N GLY A 151 -10.63 5.75 6.16
CA GLY A 151 -11.37 7.02 6.25
C GLY A 151 -10.94 7.95 7.39
N LYS A 152 -10.00 7.56 8.25
CA LYS A 152 -9.42 8.44 9.28
C LYS A 152 -8.40 9.41 8.68
N GLY A 153 -8.33 10.62 9.24
CA GLY A 153 -7.42 11.66 8.73
C GLY A 153 -7.83 12.21 7.37
N GLN A 154 -9.13 12.21 7.04
CA GLN A 154 -9.67 12.82 5.83
C GLN A 154 -10.97 13.60 6.12
N ALA A 155 -11.21 14.65 5.34
CA ALA A 155 -12.40 15.48 5.41
C ALA A 155 -12.90 15.83 4.01
N ARG A 156 -14.21 15.70 3.78
CA ARG A 156 -14.84 16.24 2.56
C ARG A 156 -15.05 17.73 2.76
N VAL A 157 -14.67 18.53 1.77
CA VAL A 157 -14.70 19.99 1.82
C VAL A 157 -15.29 20.54 0.53
N ALA A 158 -16.26 21.44 0.65
CA ALA A 158 -16.96 22.02 -0.48
C ALA A 158 -16.22 23.27 -1.05
N ASN A 159 -15.35 23.88 -0.24
CA ASN A 159 -14.67 25.14 -0.58
C ASN A 159 -13.40 25.34 0.29
N ALA A 160 -12.65 26.41 0.00
CA ALA A 160 -11.42 26.73 0.70
C ALA A 160 -11.63 27.01 2.21
N ALA A 161 -12.76 27.59 2.61
CA ALA A 161 -13.02 27.88 4.02
C ALA A 161 -13.21 26.58 4.84
N GLU A 162 -13.91 25.61 4.28
CA GLU A 162 -14.05 24.28 4.89
C GLU A 162 -12.73 23.52 4.90
N ALA A 163 -11.92 23.64 3.83
CA ALA A 163 -10.59 23.04 3.76
C ALA A 163 -9.67 23.60 4.84
N LEU A 164 -9.69 24.92 5.06
CA LEU A 164 -8.93 25.60 6.11
C LEU A 164 -9.35 25.12 7.50
N HIS A 165 -10.65 25.03 7.73
CA HIS A 165 -11.17 24.50 9.01
C HIS A 165 -10.71 23.06 9.25
N ALA A 166 -10.83 22.19 8.26
CA ALA A 166 -10.37 20.80 8.35
C ALA A 166 -8.85 20.69 8.57
N PHE A 167 -8.05 21.53 7.89
CA PHE A 167 -6.61 21.58 8.06
C PHE A 167 -6.21 21.92 9.50
N HIS A 168 -6.89 22.88 10.11
CA HIS A 168 -6.66 23.23 11.52
C HIS A 168 -7.12 22.10 12.48
N GLN A 169 -8.19 21.36 12.15
CA GLN A 169 -8.56 20.17 12.90
C GLN A 169 -7.49 19.06 12.82
N PHE A 170 -6.78 18.98 11.71
CA PHE A 170 -5.59 18.11 11.53
C PHE A 170 -4.31 18.71 12.11
N LYS A 171 -4.43 19.79 12.91
CA LYS A 171 -3.31 20.45 13.62
C LYS A 171 -2.21 20.97 12.70
N GLY A 172 -2.55 21.31 11.46
CA GLY A 172 -1.57 21.77 10.47
C GLY A 172 -0.64 20.67 9.93
N GLU A 173 -1.00 19.41 10.11
CA GLU A 173 -0.24 18.31 9.49
C GLU A 173 -0.27 18.44 7.97
N PRO A 174 0.84 18.16 7.26
CA PRO A 174 0.87 18.16 5.81
C PRO A 174 -0.26 17.33 5.21
N CYS A 175 -0.94 17.85 4.21
CA CYS A 175 -2.11 17.24 3.58
C CYS A 175 -2.00 17.24 2.06
N VAL A 176 -2.83 16.42 1.42
CA VAL A 176 -3.17 16.50 0.01
C VAL A 176 -4.64 16.88 -0.10
N LEU A 177 -4.92 17.91 -0.90
CA LEU A 177 -6.28 18.30 -1.29
C LEU A 177 -6.57 17.64 -2.64
N GLU A 178 -7.39 16.62 -2.68
CA GLU A 178 -7.74 15.88 -3.90
C GLU A 178 -9.14 16.24 -4.38
N GLN A 179 -9.30 16.52 -5.67
CA GLN A 179 -10.62 16.73 -6.26
C GLN A 179 -11.51 15.50 -6.02
N MET A 180 -12.72 15.71 -5.56
CA MET A 180 -13.70 14.64 -5.41
C MET A 180 -14.26 14.23 -6.77
N LEU A 181 -13.86 13.05 -7.24
CA LEU A 181 -14.29 12.51 -8.53
C LEU A 181 -15.66 11.86 -8.43
N SER A 182 -16.44 11.97 -9.52
CA SER A 182 -17.65 11.15 -9.68
C SER A 182 -17.24 9.76 -10.16
N LEU A 183 -17.33 8.77 -9.29
CA LEU A 183 -16.88 7.42 -9.58
C LEU A 183 -17.97 6.63 -10.32
N ASP A 184 -17.56 5.95 -11.38
CA ASP A 184 -18.38 4.93 -12.04
C ASP A 184 -18.27 3.62 -11.25
N TYR A 185 -17.03 3.21 -10.91
CA TYR A 185 -16.65 2.07 -10.04
C TYR A 185 -15.16 2.15 -9.69
N GLU A 186 -14.71 1.22 -8.85
CA GLU A 186 -13.32 1.10 -8.42
C GLU A 186 -12.76 -0.24 -8.87
N VAL A 187 -11.48 -0.28 -9.26
CA VAL A 187 -10.76 -1.52 -9.57
C VAL A 187 -9.39 -1.53 -8.90
N SER A 188 -8.83 -2.71 -8.75
CA SER A 188 -7.44 -2.86 -8.28
C SER A 188 -6.71 -3.94 -9.07
N VAL A 189 -5.39 -3.79 -9.12
CA VAL A 189 -4.46 -4.79 -9.65
C VAL A 189 -3.48 -5.15 -8.56
N VAL A 190 -3.39 -6.43 -8.25
CA VAL A 190 -2.31 -6.98 -7.44
C VAL A 190 -1.30 -7.62 -8.37
N LEU A 191 -0.03 -7.28 -8.21
CA LEU A 191 1.07 -7.85 -9.00
C LEU A 191 2.23 -8.27 -8.12
N ALA A 192 3.05 -9.18 -8.62
CA ALA A 192 4.35 -9.49 -8.08
C ALA A 192 5.43 -9.16 -9.12
N ARG A 193 6.56 -8.58 -8.66
CA ARG A 193 7.72 -8.27 -9.48
C ARG A 193 8.97 -8.85 -8.84
N ASP A 194 9.77 -9.59 -9.63
CA ASP A 194 11.00 -10.20 -9.18
C ASP A 194 12.23 -9.26 -9.33
N GLU A 195 13.37 -9.70 -8.84
CA GLU A 195 14.64 -8.97 -8.91
C GLU A 195 15.16 -8.74 -10.34
N ASN A 196 14.69 -9.53 -11.32
CA ASN A 196 15.04 -9.38 -12.74
C ASN A 196 14.08 -8.43 -13.47
N GLY A 197 13.12 -7.86 -12.76
CA GLY A 197 12.11 -6.96 -13.31
C GLY A 197 10.93 -7.65 -13.99
N LYS A 198 10.81 -8.98 -13.86
CA LYS A 198 9.70 -9.73 -14.43
C LYS A 198 8.46 -9.55 -13.57
N THR A 199 7.38 -9.11 -14.17
CA THR A 199 6.10 -8.85 -13.51
C THR A 199 5.07 -9.93 -13.83
N ARG A 200 4.18 -10.21 -12.88
CA ARG A 200 2.97 -11.00 -13.06
C ARG A 200 1.83 -10.35 -12.31
N CYS A 201 0.74 -10.06 -13.03
CA CYS A 201 -0.48 -9.53 -12.46
C CYS A 201 -1.48 -10.67 -12.18
N PHE A 202 -2.19 -10.56 -11.07
CA PHE A 202 -3.46 -11.27 -10.88
C PHE A 202 -4.54 -10.61 -11.75
N PRO A 203 -5.66 -11.29 -12.01
CA PRO A 203 -6.79 -10.66 -12.69
C PRO A 203 -7.19 -9.34 -12.02
N THR A 204 -7.52 -8.33 -12.83
CA THR A 204 -8.05 -7.06 -12.31
C THR A 204 -9.33 -7.33 -11.53
N VAL A 205 -9.47 -6.70 -10.39
CA VAL A 205 -10.58 -6.89 -9.44
C VAL A 205 -11.42 -5.62 -9.38
N GLU A 206 -12.76 -5.75 -9.44
CA GLU A 206 -13.68 -4.66 -9.14
C GLU A 206 -13.96 -4.63 -7.63
N ASN A 207 -13.88 -3.46 -7.03
CA ASN A 207 -14.01 -3.27 -5.60
C ASN A 207 -15.24 -2.43 -5.25
N GLN A 208 -15.91 -2.81 -4.18
CA GLN A 208 -16.99 -2.05 -3.58
C GLN A 208 -16.66 -1.76 -2.13
N HIS A 209 -16.68 -0.48 -1.77
CA HIS A 209 -16.39 -0.03 -0.41
C HIS A 209 -17.68 0.39 0.29
N THR A 210 -17.84 -0.04 1.54
CA THR A 210 -18.93 0.37 2.43
C THR A 210 -18.32 1.13 3.60
N HIS A 211 -18.71 2.41 3.75
CA HIS A 211 -18.15 3.31 4.78
C HIS A 211 -16.61 3.46 4.74
N GLY A 212 -16.01 3.38 3.53
CA GLY A 212 -14.56 3.51 3.32
C GLY A 212 -13.76 2.23 3.60
N ILE A 213 -14.44 1.11 3.88
CA ILE A 213 -13.81 -0.21 4.07
C ILE A 213 -14.18 -1.09 2.87
N LEU A 214 -13.20 -1.82 2.34
CA LEU A 214 -13.44 -2.79 1.27
C LEU A 214 -14.38 -3.89 1.76
N ASP A 215 -15.55 -4.00 1.11
CA ASP A 215 -16.61 -4.93 1.48
C ASP A 215 -16.69 -6.09 0.50
N VAL A 216 -16.70 -5.80 -0.82
CA VAL A 216 -16.83 -6.81 -1.87
C VAL A 216 -15.73 -6.62 -2.91
N SER A 217 -15.10 -7.73 -3.31
CA SER A 217 -14.20 -7.81 -4.46
C SER A 217 -14.72 -8.83 -5.47
N ILE A 218 -14.83 -8.42 -6.73
CA ILE A 218 -15.31 -9.27 -7.83
C ILE A 218 -14.17 -9.52 -8.80
N ALA A 219 -13.72 -10.76 -8.88
CA ALA A 219 -12.65 -11.19 -9.79
C ALA A 219 -13.16 -12.23 -10.81
N PRO A 220 -12.92 -12.04 -12.13
CA PRO A 220 -12.35 -10.84 -12.73
C PRO A 220 -13.33 -9.64 -12.68
N ALA A 221 -12.78 -8.42 -12.75
CA ALA A 221 -13.60 -7.20 -12.80
C ALA A 221 -14.56 -7.19 -13.99
N ARG A 222 -15.74 -6.56 -13.81
CA ARG A 222 -16.72 -6.33 -14.88
C ARG A 222 -16.37 -5.15 -15.78
N ALA A 223 -15.18 -4.54 -15.57
CA ALA A 223 -14.61 -3.52 -16.43
C ALA A 223 -14.37 -4.05 -17.86
N SER A 224 -14.32 -3.15 -18.86
CA SER A 224 -13.96 -3.52 -20.22
C SER A 224 -12.55 -4.10 -20.31
N ALA A 225 -12.29 -4.97 -21.29
CA ALA A 225 -10.95 -5.52 -21.49
C ALA A 225 -9.87 -4.42 -21.60
N CYS A 226 -10.16 -3.35 -22.35
CA CYS A 226 -9.25 -2.21 -22.48
C CYS A 226 -8.92 -1.54 -21.13
N GLN A 227 -9.89 -1.40 -20.24
CA GLN A 227 -9.66 -0.84 -18.91
C GLN A 227 -8.86 -1.79 -18.01
N GLN A 228 -9.12 -3.10 -18.09
CA GLN A 228 -8.36 -4.09 -17.36
C GLN A 228 -6.89 -4.12 -17.82
N ASP A 229 -6.64 -4.11 -19.13
CA ASP A 229 -5.31 -4.07 -19.73
C ASP A 229 -4.58 -2.78 -19.32
N SER A 230 -5.25 -1.62 -19.39
CA SER A 230 -4.68 -0.34 -18.98
C SER A 230 -4.34 -0.30 -17.47
N ALA A 231 -5.19 -0.89 -16.62
CA ALA A 231 -4.94 -0.96 -15.18
C ALA A 231 -3.67 -1.79 -14.89
N GLN A 232 -3.51 -2.93 -15.57
CA GLN A 232 -2.32 -3.76 -15.44
C GLN A 232 -1.07 -3.04 -15.97
N GLU A 233 -1.14 -2.39 -17.14
CA GLU A 233 -0.04 -1.61 -17.70
C GLU A 233 0.42 -0.49 -16.75
N TYR A 234 -0.52 0.27 -16.17
CA TYR A 234 -0.17 1.31 -15.19
C TYR A 234 0.44 0.73 -13.92
N ALA A 235 -0.08 -0.38 -13.41
CA ALA A 235 0.47 -1.04 -12.22
C ALA A 235 1.89 -1.57 -12.47
N GLU A 236 2.15 -2.19 -13.63
CA GLU A 236 3.48 -2.64 -14.04
C GLU A 236 4.47 -1.47 -14.19
N ARG A 237 4.04 -0.37 -14.84
CA ARG A 237 4.83 0.85 -14.99
C ARG A 237 5.16 1.48 -13.64
N ILE A 238 4.22 1.51 -12.70
CA ILE A 238 4.45 1.96 -11.32
C ILE A 238 5.52 1.11 -10.66
N ALA A 239 5.39 -0.22 -10.70
CA ALA A 239 6.34 -1.14 -10.11
C ALA A 239 7.75 -0.99 -10.72
N GLU A 240 7.84 -0.79 -12.03
CA GLU A 240 9.10 -0.52 -12.74
C GLU A 240 9.74 0.79 -12.27
N ARG A 241 8.99 1.89 -12.25
CA ARG A 241 9.47 3.22 -11.88
C ARG A 241 9.88 3.34 -10.43
N LEU A 242 9.21 2.59 -9.53
CA LEU A 242 9.61 2.46 -8.13
C LEU A 242 10.84 1.55 -7.92
N GLY A 243 11.30 0.80 -8.94
CA GLY A 243 12.24 -0.28 -8.76
C GLY A 243 11.72 -1.34 -7.78
N PHE A 244 10.40 -1.52 -7.73
CA PHE A 244 9.71 -2.36 -6.75
C PHE A 244 10.07 -3.84 -6.93
N ILE A 245 10.30 -4.54 -5.84
CA ILE A 245 10.43 -6.01 -5.81
C ILE A 245 9.52 -6.53 -4.70
N GLY A 246 8.67 -7.50 -5.02
CA GLY A 246 7.69 -8.06 -4.10
C GLY A 246 6.27 -7.94 -4.62
N THR A 247 5.29 -7.96 -3.71
CA THR A 247 3.86 -7.82 -4.02
C THR A 247 3.44 -6.36 -3.86
N LEU A 248 2.84 -5.81 -4.91
CA LEU A 248 2.30 -4.44 -4.96
C LEU A 248 0.83 -4.51 -5.35
N ALA A 249 0.00 -3.76 -4.66
CA ALA A 249 -1.36 -3.49 -5.10
C ALA A 249 -1.50 -2.03 -5.53
N VAL A 250 -2.24 -1.80 -6.61
CA VAL A 250 -2.58 -0.48 -7.10
C VAL A 250 -4.10 -0.38 -7.22
N GLU A 251 -4.66 0.62 -6.55
CA GLU A 251 -6.08 0.93 -6.62
C GLU A 251 -6.34 2.04 -7.63
N PHE A 252 -7.43 1.88 -8.37
CA PHE A 252 -7.85 2.81 -9.40
C PHE A 252 -9.30 3.22 -9.23
N PHE A 253 -9.58 4.47 -9.50
CA PHE A 253 -10.92 4.96 -9.77
C PHE A 253 -11.19 4.94 -11.27
N VAL A 254 -12.38 4.50 -11.63
CA VAL A 254 -12.94 4.74 -12.97
C VAL A 254 -13.92 5.88 -12.85
N SER A 255 -13.64 6.98 -13.53
CA SER A 255 -14.46 8.19 -13.51
C SER A 255 -14.68 8.65 -14.95
N ARG A 256 -15.95 8.75 -15.35
CA ARG A 256 -16.36 9.08 -16.73
C ARG A 256 -15.65 8.20 -17.78
N GLY A 257 -15.53 6.91 -17.45
CA GLY A 257 -14.86 5.91 -18.28
C GLY A 257 -13.33 5.98 -18.29
N GLN A 258 -12.71 6.94 -17.62
CA GLN A 258 -11.26 7.09 -17.52
C GLN A 258 -10.72 6.46 -16.23
N LEU A 259 -9.58 5.79 -16.35
CA LEU A 259 -8.88 5.14 -15.26
C LEU A 259 -7.85 6.10 -14.65
N VAL A 260 -7.89 6.30 -13.34
CA VAL A 260 -6.91 7.10 -12.59
C VAL A 260 -6.47 6.36 -11.33
N VAL A 261 -5.18 6.43 -10.99
CA VAL A 261 -4.64 5.83 -9.77
C VAL A 261 -5.16 6.56 -8.55
N ASN A 262 -5.71 5.79 -7.60
CA ASN A 262 -6.11 6.27 -6.29
C ASN A 262 -4.98 6.14 -5.28
N GLU A 263 -4.48 4.90 -5.07
CA GLU A 263 -3.54 4.58 -4.00
C GLU A 263 -2.64 3.40 -4.40
N MET A 264 -1.44 3.33 -3.82
CA MET A 264 -0.51 2.20 -3.97
C MET A 264 -0.23 1.59 -2.60
N ALA A 265 -0.37 0.26 -2.50
CA ALA A 265 -0.02 -0.51 -1.30
C ALA A 265 1.20 -1.39 -1.57
N PRO A 266 2.36 -1.14 -0.95
CA PRO A 266 3.61 -1.86 -1.20
C PRO A 266 3.64 -3.20 -0.44
N ARG A 267 2.58 -3.98 -0.53
CA ARG A 267 2.32 -5.21 0.25
C ARG A 267 1.16 -6.00 -0.34
N PRO A 268 0.89 -7.23 0.13
CA PRO A 268 -0.39 -7.90 -0.09
C PRO A 268 -1.57 -7.01 0.28
N HIS A 269 -2.71 -7.20 -0.37
CA HIS A 269 -3.85 -6.30 -0.25
C HIS A 269 -5.17 -7.07 -0.04
N ASN A 270 -6.13 -6.42 0.64
CA ASN A 270 -7.44 -7.02 0.91
C ASN A 270 -8.17 -7.44 -0.38
N SER A 271 -8.05 -6.66 -1.46
CA SER A 271 -8.63 -7.02 -2.76
C SER A 271 -8.00 -8.25 -3.41
N GLY A 272 -6.84 -8.70 -2.92
CA GLY A 272 -6.14 -9.92 -3.33
C GLY A 272 -6.52 -11.18 -2.54
N HIS A 273 -7.42 -11.10 -1.55
CA HIS A 273 -7.80 -12.26 -0.73
C HIS A 273 -8.39 -13.41 -1.54
N HIS A 274 -9.09 -13.12 -2.63
CA HIS A 274 -9.62 -14.14 -3.54
C HIS A 274 -8.52 -15.05 -4.12
N THR A 275 -7.27 -14.58 -4.17
CA THR A 275 -6.15 -15.35 -4.74
C THR A 275 -5.81 -16.58 -3.92
N ILE A 276 -6.18 -16.61 -2.62
CA ILE A 276 -5.90 -17.73 -1.72
C ILE A 276 -6.59 -19.00 -2.21
N ASP A 277 -7.86 -18.92 -2.59
CA ASP A 277 -8.67 -20.09 -2.95
C ASP A 277 -9.01 -20.15 -4.46
N ALA A 278 -8.88 -19.03 -5.19
CA ALA A 278 -9.30 -18.93 -6.59
C ALA A 278 -8.14 -18.88 -7.60
N CYS A 279 -6.89 -18.87 -7.15
CA CYS A 279 -5.71 -18.84 -8.01
C CYS A 279 -4.77 -20.00 -7.67
N ALA A 280 -3.93 -20.39 -8.65
CA ALA A 280 -2.94 -21.43 -8.43
C ALA A 280 -1.83 -21.02 -7.44
N VAL A 281 -1.62 -19.72 -7.27
CA VAL A 281 -0.68 -19.12 -6.33
C VAL A 281 -1.36 -17.89 -5.72
N SER A 282 -1.26 -17.71 -4.41
CA SER A 282 -1.78 -16.53 -3.73
C SER A 282 -0.79 -15.35 -3.80
N GLN A 283 -1.29 -14.14 -3.50
CA GLN A 283 -0.43 -12.95 -3.38
C GLN A 283 0.55 -13.09 -2.22
#